data_a5aec1f4d8477c8760cefd75ad03a156
#
_entry.id   a5aec1f4d8477c8760cefd75ad03a156
#
_cell.length_a   1.000
_cell.length_b   1.000
_cell.length_c   1.000
_cell.angle_alpha   90.00
_cell.angle_beta   90.00
_cell.angle_gamma   90.00
#
_symmetry.space_group_name_H-M   'P 1'
#
loop_
_entity.id
_entity.type
_entity.pdbx_description
1 polymer ?
#
loop_
_entity_poly.entity_id
_entity_poly.type
_entity_poly.pdbx_seq_one_letter_code
_entity_poly.pdbx_strand_id
1 'polypeptide(L)'
;QGSALALVRAASTEEVSAVVRLAGEWGLCIVPQCGNTSTVGGVTPEPESPANRRTIILSLSRMNRILSVDPVNAAMTVEAGVILAKAAEAAREAGYLYPISLAAEGTAEIGGTLAANAGGVHVVRYGMARRSCLGIEVVLADGRVVNLMRSVRKDNTGYDLRDLFIGSEGTLG
;
A
#
# COMPACT_ATOMS: atom_id res chain seq x y z
N GLN A 1 -8.72 22.42 3.09
CA GLN A 1 -7.52 21.59 3.27
C GLN A 1 -7.50 21.14 4.72
N GLY A 2 -7.29 19.83 4.96
CA GLY A 2 -7.17 19.30 6.32
C GLY A 2 -5.83 19.60 6.95
N SER A 3 -5.77 19.55 8.28
CA SER A 3 -4.54 19.73 9.03
C SER A 3 -4.14 18.43 9.75
N ALA A 4 -2.83 18.21 9.88
CA ALA A 4 -2.27 17.13 10.67
C ALA A 4 -1.20 17.68 11.61
N LEU A 5 -1.04 17.05 12.79
CA LEU A 5 -0.01 17.42 13.77
C LEU A 5 1.40 17.20 13.21
N ALA A 6 1.57 16.12 12.43
CA ALA A 6 2.85 15.75 11.84
C ALA A 6 2.67 14.89 10.59
N LEU A 7 3.69 14.92 9.73
CA LEU A 7 3.92 13.96 8.68
C LEU A 7 5.07 13.05 9.12
N VAL A 8 4.78 11.78 9.36
CA VAL A 8 5.77 10.76 9.70
C VAL A 8 6.10 9.95 8.46
N ARG A 9 7.36 9.84 8.11
CA ARG A 9 7.84 9.10 6.93
C ARG A 9 8.64 7.88 7.39
N ALA A 10 7.96 6.76 7.54
CA ALA A 10 8.58 5.49 7.92
C ALA A 10 9.44 4.91 6.79
N ALA A 11 10.54 4.28 7.15
CA ALA A 11 11.49 3.65 6.23
C ALA A 11 11.53 2.11 6.35
N SER A 12 10.79 1.53 7.30
CA SER A 12 10.69 0.08 7.48
C SER A 12 9.37 -0.33 8.13
N THR A 13 9.04 -1.61 8.04
CA THR A 13 7.86 -2.21 8.70
C THR A 13 7.90 -2.01 10.22
N GLU A 14 9.09 -2.12 10.83
CA GLU A 14 9.30 -1.92 12.27
C GLU A 14 8.99 -0.48 12.67
N GLU A 15 9.42 0.50 11.87
CA GLU A 15 9.09 1.91 12.12
C GLU A 15 7.59 2.16 11.98
N VAL A 16 6.93 1.60 10.95
CA VAL A 16 5.47 1.68 10.81
C VAL A 16 4.77 1.11 12.03
N SER A 17 5.15 -0.10 12.47
CA SER A 17 4.61 -0.77 13.64
C SER A 17 4.81 0.06 14.92
N ALA A 18 5.99 0.65 15.12
CA ALA A 18 6.27 1.51 16.27
C ALA A 18 5.40 2.77 16.27
N VAL A 19 5.26 3.43 15.12
CA VAL A 19 4.42 4.62 14.98
C VAL A 19 2.94 4.31 15.25
N VAL A 20 2.45 3.18 14.73
CA VAL A 20 1.04 2.76 14.95
C VAL A 20 0.78 2.49 16.43
N ARG A 21 1.67 1.77 17.14
CA ARG A 21 1.56 1.54 18.58
C ARG A 21 1.55 2.84 19.36
N LEU A 22 2.52 3.71 19.09
CA LEU A 22 2.63 5.00 19.78
C LEU A 22 1.40 5.88 19.53
N ALA A 23 0.88 5.90 18.31
CA ALA A 23 -0.34 6.61 17.99
C ALA A 23 -1.54 6.08 18.79
N GLY A 24 -1.65 4.75 18.93
CA GLY A 24 -2.68 4.11 19.76
C GLY A 24 -2.57 4.51 21.23
N GLU A 25 -1.36 4.48 21.81
CA GLU A 25 -1.11 4.91 23.20
C GLU A 25 -1.47 6.38 23.45
N TRP A 26 -1.24 7.23 22.48
CA TRP A 26 -1.51 8.68 22.60
C TRP A 26 -2.91 9.08 22.11
N GLY A 27 -3.71 8.14 21.63
CA GLY A 27 -5.03 8.39 21.06
C GLY A 27 -4.97 9.28 19.83
N LEU A 28 -3.98 9.09 18.96
CA LEU A 28 -3.84 9.79 17.68
C LEU A 28 -4.56 9.02 16.58
N CYS A 29 -5.19 9.76 15.67
CA CYS A 29 -5.68 9.21 14.42
C CYS A 29 -4.55 9.13 13.39
N ILE A 30 -4.50 8.06 12.60
CA ILE A 30 -3.54 7.91 11.51
C ILE A 30 -4.27 8.01 10.17
N VAL A 31 -3.74 8.83 9.28
CA VAL A 31 -4.08 8.82 7.86
C VAL A 31 -2.91 8.19 7.12
N PRO A 32 -3.03 6.92 6.69
CA PRO A 32 -1.97 6.27 5.91
C PRO A 32 -1.90 6.90 4.53
N GLN A 33 -0.70 7.16 4.04
CA GLN A 33 -0.50 7.83 2.75
C GLN A 33 0.66 7.19 1.99
N CYS A 34 0.38 6.81 0.75
CA CYS A 34 1.36 6.49 -0.27
C CYS A 34 1.51 7.67 -1.24
N GLY A 35 1.39 7.46 -2.54
CA GLY A 35 1.61 8.45 -3.60
C GLY A 35 0.63 9.63 -3.66
N ASN A 36 -0.35 9.70 -2.76
CA ASN A 36 -1.34 10.78 -2.64
C ASN A 36 -2.07 11.10 -3.96
N THR A 37 -2.44 10.05 -4.71
CA THR A 37 -3.11 10.15 -6.01
C THR A 37 -4.61 9.83 -5.96
N SER A 38 -5.17 9.65 -4.76
CA SER A 38 -6.59 9.36 -4.56
C SER A 38 -7.47 10.53 -5.02
N THR A 39 -8.53 10.22 -5.75
CA THR A 39 -9.53 11.22 -6.19
C THR A 39 -10.69 11.37 -5.22
N VAL A 40 -10.79 10.50 -4.21
CA VAL A 40 -11.88 10.47 -3.22
C VAL A 40 -11.50 11.09 -1.87
N GLY A 41 -10.28 11.60 -1.74
CA GLY A 41 -9.84 12.33 -0.55
C GLY A 41 -9.42 11.47 0.65
N GLY A 42 -9.45 10.14 0.57
CA GLY A 42 -9.15 9.23 1.69
C GLY A 42 -7.75 9.36 2.29
N VAL A 43 -6.81 9.99 1.60
CA VAL A 43 -5.45 10.26 2.06
C VAL A 43 -5.25 11.67 2.61
N THR A 44 -6.33 12.45 2.70
CA THR A 44 -6.30 13.84 3.16
C THR A 44 -6.96 13.91 4.54
N PRO A 45 -6.26 14.42 5.57
CA PRO A 45 -6.89 14.67 6.86
C PRO A 45 -8.12 15.58 6.70
N GLU A 46 -9.14 15.34 7.49
CA GLU A 46 -10.31 16.21 7.50
C GLU A 46 -9.96 17.65 7.94
N PRO A 47 -10.78 18.65 7.57
CA PRO A 47 -10.63 20.00 8.08
C PRO A 47 -10.63 20.05 9.61
N GLU A 48 -9.95 21.02 10.21
CA GLU A 48 -9.86 21.15 11.66
C GLU A 48 -11.25 21.09 12.33
N SER A 49 -11.39 20.06 13.15
CA SER A 49 -12.47 19.95 14.14
C SER A 49 -11.83 19.58 15.47
N PRO A 50 -12.52 19.73 16.61
CA PRO A 50 -12.00 19.26 17.89
C PRO A 50 -11.59 17.78 17.88
N ALA A 51 -12.25 16.95 17.05
CA ALA A 51 -11.92 15.53 16.84
C ALA A 51 -10.65 15.33 16.01
N ASN A 52 -10.31 16.23 15.08
CA ASN A 52 -9.21 16.06 14.11
C ASN A 52 -7.89 16.67 14.54
N ARG A 53 -7.85 17.39 15.68
CA ARG A 53 -6.60 17.99 16.22
C ARG A 53 -5.52 16.99 16.58
N ARG A 54 -5.80 15.69 16.51
CA ARG A 54 -4.92 14.60 16.92
C ARG A 54 -4.59 13.65 15.75
N THR A 55 -4.59 14.16 14.53
CA THR A 55 -4.29 13.35 13.34
C THR A 55 -2.83 13.49 12.93
N ILE A 56 -2.19 12.39 12.60
CA ILE A 56 -0.89 12.34 11.91
C ILE A 56 -1.05 11.71 10.53
N ILE A 57 -0.21 12.11 9.59
CA ILE A 57 -0.07 11.42 8.30
C ILE A 57 1.10 10.44 8.44
N LEU A 58 0.88 9.17 8.12
CA LEU A 58 1.92 8.16 8.04
C LEU A 58 2.22 7.84 6.59
N SER A 59 3.33 8.36 6.09
CA SER A 59 3.76 8.19 4.71
C SER A 59 4.71 7.01 4.57
N LEU A 60 4.48 6.17 3.56
CA LEU A 60 5.30 5.01 3.22
C LEU A 60 6.31 5.29 2.09
N SER A 61 6.42 6.54 1.62
CA SER A 61 7.24 6.92 0.47
C SER A 61 8.74 6.62 0.60
N ARG A 62 9.25 6.38 1.82
CA ARG A 62 10.65 5.96 2.06
C ARG A 62 10.86 4.46 1.92
N MET A 63 9.80 3.67 1.98
CA MET A 63 9.81 2.22 1.75
C MET A 63 9.68 1.97 0.24
N ASN A 64 10.72 2.26 -0.53
CA ASN A 64 10.65 2.37 -2.00
C ASN A 64 11.64 1.45 -2.75
N ARG A 65 12.03 0.34 -2.12
CA ARG A 65 12.94 -0.64 -2.71
C ARG A 65 12.18 -1.74 -3.43
N ILE A 66 12.69 -2.15 -4.58
CA ILE A 66 12.35 -3.43 -5.22
C ILE A 66 13.26 -4.47 -4.57
N LEU A 67 12.68 -5.37 -3.79
CA LEU A 67 13.44 -6.34 -2.97
C LEU A 67 13.90 -7.52 -3.80
N SER A 68 13.04 -8.00 -4.72
CA SER A 68 13.39 -9.08 -5.64
C SER A 68 12.51 -9.07 -6.88
N VAL A 69 13.06 -9.56 -7.99
CA VAL A 69 12.33 -9.93 -9.20
C VAL A 69 12.60 -11.40 -9.46
N ASP A 70 11.53 -12.18 -9.54
CA ASP A 70 11.58 -13.63 -9.80
C ASP A 70 10.96 -13.92 -11.17
N PRO A 71 11.80 -14.10 -12.23
CA PRO A 71 11.30 -14.39 -13.56
C PRO A 71 10.66 -15.78 -13.68
N VAL A 72 11.03 -16.72 -12.82
CA VAL A 72 10.50 -18.09 -12.88
C VAL A 72 9.03 -18.12 -12.47
N ASN A 73 8.69 -17.39 -11.39
CA ASN A 73 7.32 -17.28 -10.90
C ASN A 73 6.57 -16.11 -11.54
N ALA A 74 7.21 -15.30 -12.39
CA ALA A 74 6.67 -14.06 -12.93
C ALA A 74 6.13 -13.16 -11.80
N ALA A 75 6.93 -12.97 -10.77
CA ALA A 75 6.59 -12.23 -9.55
C ALA A 75 7.71 -11.28 -9.14
N MET A 76 7.35 -10.22 -8.42
CA MET A 76 8.32 -9.32 -7.76
C MET A 76 7.86 -9.05 -6.35
N THR A 77 8.84 -8.83 -5.46
CA THR A 77 8.60 -8.35 -4.10
C THR A 77 9.06 -6.91 -4.02
N VAL A 78 8.17 -6.04 -3.61
CA VAL A 78 8.43 -4.59 -3.53
C VAL A 78 7.90 -4.02 -2.23
N GLU A 79 8.52 -2.95 -1.75
CA GLU A 79 8.00 -2.17 -0.64
C GLU A 79 6.81 -1.30 -1.09
N ALA A 80 5.96 -0.91 -0.14
CA ALA A 80 4.70 -0.23 -0.40
C ALA A 80 4.85 1.14 -1.10
N GLY A 81 5.95 1.85 -0.87
CA GLY A 81 6.26 3.15 -1.45
C GLY A 81 6.98 3.09 -2.82
N VAL A 82 7.10 1.91 -3.42
CA VAL A 82 7.63 1.81 -4.80
C VAL A 82 6.65 2.45 -5.77
N ILE A 83 7.16 3.37 -6.59
CA ILE A 83 6.37 4.03 -7.63
C ILE A 83 5.94 3.02 -8.70
N LEU A 84 4.68 3.06 -9.11
CA LEU A 84 4.08 2.13 -10.07
C LEU A 84 4.88 2.03 -11.37
N ALA A 85 5.31 3.17 -11.93
CA ALA A 85 6.14 3.20 -13.14
C ALA A 85 7.48 2.47 -12.96
N LYS A 86 8.10 2.54 -11.77
CA LYS A 86 9.35 1.81 -11.48
C LYS A 86 9.12 0.30 -11.40
N ALA A 87 8.01 -0.13 -10.81
CA ALA A 87 7.64 -1.54 -10.78
C ALA A 87 7.36 -2.07 -12.20
N ALA A 88 6.66 -1.28 -13.02
CA ALA A 88 6.40 -1.62 -14.42
C ALA A 88 7.69 -1.72 -15.24
N GLU A 89 8.65 -0.83 -15.03
CA GLU A 89 9.95 -0.87 -15.69
C GLU A 89 10.75 -2.11 -15.29
N ALA A 90 10.82 -2.43 -13.99
CA ALA A 90 11.51 -3.64 -13.53
C ALA A 90 10.90 -4.92 -14.10
N ALA A 91 9.57 -4.97 -14.22
CA ALA A 91 8.89 -6.08 -14.89
C ALA A 91 9.28 -6.17 -16.37
N ARG A 92 9.33 -5.03 -17.08
CA ARG A 92 9.70 -4.96 -18.50
C ARG A 92 11.14 -5.40 -18.74
N GLU A 93 12.07 -5.01 -17.89
CA GLU A 93 13.48 -5.46 -17.93
C GLU A 93 13.61 -6.97 -17.75
N ALA A 94 12.72 -7.57 -16.95
CA ALA A 94 12.65 -9.02 -16.77
C ALA A 94 11.87 -9.76 -17.89
N GLY A 95 11.38 -9.04 -18.91
CA GLY A 95 10.61 -9.62 -20.03
C GLY A 95 9.12 -9.78 -19.74
N TYR A 96 8.56 -9.08 -18.75
CA TYR A 96 7.16 -9.20 -18.35
C TYR A 96 6.41 -7.87 -18.46
N LEU A 97 5.09 -7.97 -18.51
CA LEU A 97 4.18 -6.84 -18.41
C LEU A 97 3.65 -6.73 -16.98
N TYR A 98 3.83 -5.57 -16.33
CA TYR A 98 3.06 -5.21 -15.15
C TYR A 98 1.71 -4.65 -15.62
N PRO A 99 0.55 -5.28 -15.28
CA PRO A 99 -0.70 -5.04 -16.03
C PRO A 99 -1.46 -3.79 -15.59
N ILE A 100 -1.08 -3.15 -14.49
CA ILE A 100 -1.76 -1.96 -13.99
C ILE A 100 -1.12 -0.73 -14.62
N SER A 101 -1.90 0.04 -15.39
CA SER A 101 -1.50 1.31 -15.97
C SER A 101 -2.56 2.36 -15.64
N LEU A 102 -2.14 3.43 -14.98
CA LEU A 102 -2.97 4.52 -14.45
C LEU A 102 -2.47 5.85 -15.00
N ALA A 103 -3.33 6.86 -15.06
CA ALA A 103 -2.90 8.23 -15.41
C ALA A 103 -1.81 8.76 -14.42
N ALA A 104 -1.84 8.33 -13.16
CA ALA A 104 -0.91 8.74 -12.12
C ALA A 104 0.27 7.77 -11.92
N GLU A 105 0.61 6.91 -12.89
CA GLU A 105 1.63 5.86 -12.71
C GLU A 105 3.02 6.38 -12.30
N GLY A 106 3.34 7.63 -12.65
CA GLY A 106 4.60 8.28 -12.27
C GLY A 106 4.69 8.70 -10.79
N THR A 107 3.57 8.68 -10.05
CA THR A 107 3.50 9.12 -8.65
C THR A 107 2.73 8.15 -7.76
N ALA A 108 1.82 7.35 -8.31
CA ALA A 108 1.13 6.31 -7.56
C ALA A 108 2.14 5.29 -7.02
N GLU A 109 1.97 4.87 -5.77
CA GLU A 109 2.82 3.89 -5.10
C GLU A 109 2.08 2.56 -4.94
N ILE A 110 2.81 1.45 -4.97
CA ILE A 110 2.25 0.08 -4.99
C ILE A 110 1.31 -0.17 -3.80
N GLY A 111 1.69 0.23 -2.58
CA GLY A 111 0.83 0.08 -1.41
C GLY A 111 -0.51 0.80 -1.57
N GLY A 112 -0.50 2.01 -2.13
CA GLY A 112 -1.72 2.77 -2.43
C GLY A 112 -2.58 2.11 -3.50
N THR A 113 -1.96 1.53 -4.55
CA THR A 113 -2.71 0.81 -5.59
C THR A 113 -3.40 -0.45 -5.05
N LEU A 114 -2.77 -1.14 -4.08
CA LEU A 114 -3.37 -2.28 -3.40
C LEU A 114 -4.47 -1.82 -2.43
N ALA A 115 -4.19 -0.81 -1.60
CA ALA A 115 -5.17 -0.28 -0.65
C ALA A 115 -6.47 0.17 -1.33
N ALA A 116 -6.39 0.81 -2.50
CA ALA A 116 -7.54 1.21 -3.30
C ALA A 116 -8.08 0.12 -4.22
N ASN A 117 -7.43 -1.04 -4.30
CA ASN A 117 -7.67 -2.06 -5.33
C ASN A 117 -7.75 -1.42 -6.72
N ALA A 118 -6.72 -0.68 -7.09
CA ALA A 118 -6.72 0.14 -8.29
C ALA A 118 -6.93 -0.70 -9.56
N GLY A 119 -7.77 -0.18 -10.45
CA GLY A 119 -7.86 -0.65 -11.84
C GLY A 119 -6.96 0.21 -12.74
N GLY A 120 -7.16 0.09 -14.04
CA GLY A 120 -6.45 0.90 -15.01
C GLY A 120 -6.99 0.61 -16.41
N VAL A 121 -6.31 1.12 -17.44
CA VAL A 121 -6.77 0.94 -18.82
C VAL A 121 -6.85 -0.52 -19.27
N HIS A 122 -6.13 -1.40 -18.60
CA HIS A 122 -6.08 -2.83 -18.92
C HIS A 122 -7.01 -3.71 -18.06
N VAL A 123 -7.87 -3.11 -17.23
CA VAL A 123 -8.65 -3.83 -16.21
C VAL A 123 -9.55 -4.93 -16.80
N VAL A 124 -10.14 -4.70 -17.97
CA VAL A 124 -11.01 -5.68 -18.62
C VAL A 124 -10.27 -6.99 -18.92
N ARG A 125 -9.00 -6.91 -19.32
CA ARG A 125 -8.19 -8.09 -19.64
C ARG A 125 -7.52 -8.71 -18.41
N TYR A 126 -6.91 -7.88 -17.55
CA TYR A 126 -6.02 -8.37 -16.51
C TYR A 126 -6.59 -8.26 -15.10
N GLY A 127 -7.71 -7.56 -14.94
CA GLY A 127 -8.32 -7.31 -13.64
C GLY A 127 -7.68 -6.13 -12.89
N MET A 128 -8.09 -5.98 -11.66
CA MET A 128 -7.62 -4.93 -10.74
C MET A 128 -6.38 -5.39 -9.97
N ALA A 129 -5.81 -4.50 -9.13
CA ALA A 129 -4.60 -4.75 -8.36
C ALA A 129 -4.67 -6.05 -7.51
N ARG A 130 -5.82 -6.35 -6.93
CA ARG A 130 -6.09 -7.60 -6.19
C ARG A 130 -5.68 -8.85 -6.97
N ARG A 131 -6.03 -8.90 -8.26
CA ARG A 131 -5.75 -10.08 -9.10
C ARG A 131 -4.26 -10.30 -9.33
N SER A 132 -3.47 -9.26 -9.30
CA SER A 132 -2.01 -9.31 -9.50
C SER A 132 -1.23 -9.48 -8.21
N CYS A 133 -1.87 -9.39 -7.05
CA CYS A 133 -1.21 -9.51 -5.76
C CYS A 133 -1.14 -10.98 -5.33
N LEU A 134 0.05 -11.49 -5.08
CA LEU A 134 0.27 -12.86 -4.58
C LEU A 134 0.39 -12.91 -3.06
N GLY A 135 0.93 -11.87 -2.45
CA GLY A 135 1.13 -11.80 -1.02
C GLY A 135 1.32 -10.35 -0.56
N ILE A 136 1.06 -10.10 0.71
CA ILE A 136 1.24 -8.80 1.36
C ILE A 136 1.80 -8.97 2.76
N GLU A 137 2.50 -7.94 3.23
CA GLU A 137 2.78 -7.73 4.64
C GLU A 137 2.01 -6.50 5.10
N VAL A 138 1.34 -6.59 6.24
CA VAL A 138 0.44 -5.55 6.76
C VAL A 138 0.74 -5.26 8.21
N VAL A 139 0.73 -4.00 8.59
CA VAL A 139 0.74 -3.58 10.00
C VAL A 139 -0.70 -3.24 10.42
N LEU A 140 -1.21 -3.97 11.41
CA LEU A 140 -2.55 -3.78 11.94
C LEU A 140 -2.65 -2.54 12.84
N ALA A 141 -3.86 -2.11 13.16
CA ALA A 141 -4.13 -0.93 14.01
C ALA A 141 -3.54 -1.01 15.44
N ASP A 142 -3.20 -2.21 15.91
CA ASP A 142 -2.51 -2.43 17.19
C ASP A 142 -0.98 -2.53 17.05
N GLY A 143 -0.46 -2.34 15.84
CA GLY A 143 0.97 -2.41 15.51
C GLY A 143 1.50 -3.82 15.29
N ARG A 144 0.68 -4.86 15.35
CA ARG A 144 1.13 -6.22 14.97
C ARG A 144 1.38 -6.28 13.47
N VAL A 145 2.43 -7.00 13.10
CA VAL A 145 2.75 -7.28 11.70
C VAL A 145 2.15 -8.62 11.32
N VAL A 146 1.36 -8.63 10.26
CA VAL A 146 0.81 -9.84 9.65
C VAL A 146 1.53 -10.09 8.34
N ASN A 147 2.28 -11.17 8.27
CA ASN A 147 2.99 -11.58 7.07
C ASN A 147 2.17 -12.63 6.31
N LEU A 148 1.62 -12.21 5.18
CA LEU A 148 0.88 -13.05 4.24
C LEU A 148 1.63 -13.14 2.89
N MET A 149 2.96 -12.98 2.93
CA MET A 149 3.80 -13.04 1.74
C MET A 149 3.82 -14.45 1.15
N ARG A 150 3.54 -14.54 -0.14
CA ARG A 150 3.53 -15.79 -0.92
C ARG A 150 3.96 -15.48 -2.34
N SER A 151 4.50 -16.48 -3.04
CA SER A 151 4.90 -16.36 -4.45
C SER A 151 4.14 -17.32 -5.37
N VAL A 152 3.18 -18.09 -4.82
CA VAL A 152 2.41 -19.09 -5.60
C VAL A 152 1.05 -18.52 -5.98
N ARG A 153 0.63 -18.82 -7.21
CA ARG A 153 -0.66 -18.37 -7.75
C ARG A 153 -1.84 -19.17 -7.23
N LYS A 154 -1.62 -20.46 -6.91
CA LYS A 154 -2.65 -21.33 -6.36
C LYS A 154 -2.27 -21.69 -4.93
N ASP A 155 -3.12 -21.29 -4.01
CA ASP A 155 -3.00 -21.65 -2.61
C ASP A 155 -4.40 -21.94 -2.05
N ASN A 156 -4.58 -23.18 -1.61
CA ASN A 156 -5.86 -23.66 -1.06
C ASN A 156 -5.79 -23.79 0.47
N THR A 157 -4.82 -23.15 1.12
CA THR A 157 -4.59 -23.23 2.56
C THR A 157 -5.45 -22.22 3.31
N GLY A 158 -6.71 -22.53 3.56
CA GLY A 158 -7.59 -21.67 4.35
C GLY A 158 -8.15 -20.47 3.58
N TYR A 159 -8.58 -19.44 4.33
CA TYR A 159 -9.11 -18.21 3.76
C TYR A 159 -8.01 -17.32 3.17
N ASP A 160 -8.32 -16.59 2.11
CA ASP A 160 -7.43 -15.60 1.55
C ASP A 160 -7.58 -14.28 2.32
N LEU A 161 -6.81 -14.14 3.40
CA LEU A 161 -6.84 -12.95 4.24
C LEU A 161 -6.30 -11.70 3.56
N ARG A 162 -5.51 -11.81 2.47
CA ARG A 162 -5.03 -10.66 1.70
C ARG A 162 -6.21 -9.83 1.20
N ASP A 163 -7.27 -10.49 0.81
CA ASP A 163 -8.45 -9.87 0.23
C ASP A 163 -9.27 -9.02 1.22
N LEU A 164 -9.00 -9.12 2.51
CA LEU A 164 -9.53 -8.21 3.52
C LEU A 164 -8.87 -6.83 3.43
N PHE A 165 -7.56 -6.81 3.17
CA PHE A 165 -6.78 -5.57 3.17
C PHE A 165 -6.76 -4.88 1.82
N ILE A 166 -6.75 -5.65 0.72
CA ILE A 166 -6.77 -5.07 -0.63
C ILE A 166 -8.14 -4.45 -0.91
N GLY A 167 -8.16 -3.14 -1.11
CA GLY A 167 -9.39 -2.36 -1.27
C GLY A 167 -9.99 -1.85 0.05
N SER A 168 -9.29 -2.01 1.18
CA SER A 168 -9.72 -1.47 2.48
C SER A 168 -9.37 0.00 2.69
N GLU A 169 -8.60 0.60 1.78
CA GLU A 169 -8.17 2.01 1.82
C GLU A 169 -7.43 2.39 3.12
N GLY A 170 -6.68 1.44 3.70
CA GLY A 170 -5.94 1.67 4.94
C GLY A 170 -6.80 1.70 6.20
N THR A 171 -8.02 1.19 6.17
CA THR A 171 -8.92 1.15 7.33
C THR A 171 -8.69 -0.08 8.22
N LEU A 172 -8.07 -1.12 7.69
CA LEU A 172 -7.78 -2.37 8.41
C LEU A 172 -6.30 -2.58 8.69
N GLY A 173 -5.45 -1.84 7.99
CA GLY A 173 -4.01 -1.96 8.13
C GLY A 173 -3.27 -1.23 7.03
#